data_19a41c8435117725abf6464229e0c931
#
_entry.id   19a41c8435117725abf6464229e0c931
#
_cell.length_a   1.000
_cell.length_b   1.000
_cell.length_c   1.000
_cell.angle_alpha   90.00
_cell.angle_beta   90.00
_cell.angle_gamma   90.00
#
_symmetry.space_group_name_H-M   'P 1'
#
loop_
_entity.id
_entity.type
_entity.pdbx_description
1 polymer ?
#
loop_
_entity_poly.entity_id
_entity_poly.type
_entity_poly.pdbx_seq_one_letter_code
_entity_poly.pdbx_strand_id
1 'polypeptide(L)'
;MKSAQGAAFVYDEPDMTALDGFIPALLLRNPHLMTLVPRYWPREAMGAPIPQVTRRFTTEPATQLQGFCHWQSHPGSSPTLILLHGLEGSAESHYMRGMTIKAYRAGFNVIRM
;
A
#
# COMPACT_ATOMS: atom_id res chain seq x y z
N MET A 1 -22.21 -39.10 -2.49
CA MET A 1 -22.20 -37.65 -2.17
C MET A 1 -21.25 -37.42 -1.02
N LYS A 2 -20.06 -36.89 -1.26
CA LYS A 2 -19.12 -36.50 -0.20
C LYS A 2 -19.35 -35.03 0.12
N SER A 3 -19.80 -34.75 1.33
CA SER A 3 -19.94 -33.39 1.84
C SER A 3 -18.54 -32.76 2.01
N ALA A 4 -18.31 -31.63 1.34
CA ALA A 4 -17.14 -30.81 1.58
C ALA A 4 -17.28 -30.17 2.98
N GLN A 5 -16.53 -30.68 3.95
CA GLN A 5 -16.33 -29.98 5.20
C GLN A 5 -15.51 -28.72 4.92
N GLY A 6 -16.16 -27.56 5.08
CA GLY A 6 -15.49 -26.27 5.02
C GLY A 6 -14.44 -26.20 6.13
N ALA A 7 -13.18 -25.97 5.76
CA ALA A 7 -12.15 -25.63 6.72
C ALA A 7 -12.54 -24.31 7.42
N ALA A 8 -12.89 -24.40 8.69
CA ALA A 8 -13.07 -23.21 9.53
C ALA A 8 -11.70 -22.52 9.64
N PHE A 9 -11.61 -21.29 9.15
CA PHE A 9 -10.45 -20.45 9.35
C PHE A 9 -10.43 -20.07 10.84
N VAL A 10 -9.56 -20.72 11.61
CA VAL A 10 -9.32 -20.35 12.99
C VAL A 10 -8.45 -19.10 12.96
N TYR A 11 -9.05 -17.96 13.27
CA TYR A 11 -8.28 -16.75 13.58
C TYR A 11 -7.65 -16.97 14.95
N ASP A 12 -6.34 -17.15 14.98
CA ASP A 12 -5.57 -17.06 16.20
C ASP A 12 -5.60 -15.58 16.61
N GLU A 13 -6.26 -15.27 17.72
CA GLU A 13 -6.28 -13.91 18.25
C GLU A 13 -4.85 -13.49 18.53
N PRO A 14 -4.37 -12.35 17.97
CA PRO A 14 -3.01 -11.90 18.25
C PRO A 14 -2.88 -11.65 19.76
N ASP A 15 -1.83 -12.20 20.35
CA ASP A 15 -1.51 -11.95 21.76
C ASP A 15 -1.29 -10.44 21.98
N MET A 16 -2.33 -9.77 22.46
CA MET A 16 -2.34 -8.33 22.73
C MET A 16 -1.40 -7.95 23.87
N THR A 17 -0.89 -8.91 24.64
CA THR A 17 0.09 -8.64 25.72
C THR A 17 1.46 -8.21 25.15
N ALA A 18 1.76 -8.52 23.90
CA ALA A 18 2.98 -8.08 23.22
C ALA A 18 2.99 -6.58 22.89
N LEU A 19 1.86 -5.87 23.04
CA LEU A 19 1.74 -4.42 22.79
C LEU A 19 2.06 -3.55 24.03
N ASP A 20 2.27 -4.14 25.19
CA ASP A 20 2.54 -3.42 26.46
C ASP A 20 3.87 -2.63 26.47
N GLY A 21 4.67 -2.70 25.42
CA GLY A 21 5.93 -1.98 25.28
C GLY A 21 5.95 -0.89 24.19
N PHE A 22 4.83 -0.64 23.49
CA PHE A 22 4.83 0.39 22.45
C PHE A 22 4.84 1.80 23.05
N ILE A 23 5.98 2.47 22.97
CA ILE A 23 6.14 3.86 23.39
C ILE A 23 6.19 4.74 22.12
N PRO A 24 5.15 5.53 21.84
CA PRO A 24 5.19 6.47 20.72
C PRO A 24 6.34 7.48 20.88
N ALA A 25 6.93 7.89 19.77
CA ALA A 25 7.90 8.98 19.77
C ALA A 25 7.29 10.22 20.48
N LEU A 26 8.11 10.97 21.20
CA LEU A 26 7.65 12.06 22.09
C LEU A 26 6.68 13.03 21.41
N LEU A 27 6.93 13.38 20.15
CA LEU A 27 6.08 14.25 19.33
C LEU A 27 4.72 13.60 18.99
N LEU A 28 4.66 12.27 18.92
CA LEU A 28 3.46 11.52 18.54
C LEU A 28 2.60 11.09 19.74
N ARG A 29 2.96 11.50 20.95
CA ARG A 29 2.13 11.29 22.16
C ARG A 29 0.91 12.21 22.21
N ASN A 30 0.95 13.33 21.50
CA ASN A 30 -0.21 14.22 21.38
C ASN A 30 -1.12 13.74 20.25
N PRO A 31 -2.43 13.44 20.49
CA PRO A 31 -3.35 12.94 19.47
C PRO A 31 -3.48 13.85 18.23
N HIS A 32 -3.42 15.16 18.42
CA HIS A 32 -3.50 16.13 17.32
C HIS A 32 -2.23 16.09 16.46
N LEU A 33 -1.06 16.00 17.07
CA LEU A 33 0.20 15.88 16.35
C LEU A 33 0.30 14.53 15.63
N MET A 34 -0.21 13.45 16.23
CA MET A 34 -0.24 12.13 15.62
C MET A 34 -1.08 12.10 14.33
N THR A 35 -2.11 12.95 14.26
CA THR A 35 -2.96 13.08 13.05
C THR A 35 -2.34 14.00 12.01
N LEU A 36 -1.75 15.13 12.43
CA LEU A 36 -1.26 16.17 11.53
C LEU A 36 0.14 15.87 10.98
N VAL A 37 1.05 15.38 11.82
CA VAL A 37 2.45 15.14 11.43
C VAL A 37 2.57 14.18 10.24
N PRO A 38 1.88 13.02 10.18
CA PRO A 38 1.95 12.14 9.03
C PRO A 38 1.43 12.77 7.73
N ARG A 39 0.49 13.72 7.82
CA ARG A 39 -0.06 14.42 6.66
C ARG A 39 0.97 15.36 6.02
N TYR A 40 1.77 16.04 6.84
CA TYR A 40 2.73 17.05 6.39
C TYR A 40 4.17 16.52 6.32
N TRP A 41 4.38 15.24 6.70
CA TRP A 41 5.72 14.67 6.65
C TRP A 41 6.24 14.61 5.22
N PRO A 42 7.38 15.27 4.91
CA PRO A 42 7.94 15.28 3.56
C PRO A 42 8.42 13.87 3.20
N ARG A 43 7.64 13.18 2.39
CA ARG A 43 7.98 11.82 1.92
C ARG A 43 8.81 11.82 0.65
N GLU A 44 9.01 12.97 0.06
CA GLU A 44 9.85 13.17 -1.13
C GLU A 44 11.33 12.95 -0.87
N ALA A 45 11.76 13.04 0.39
CA ALA A 45 13.12 12.70 0.82
C ALA A 45 13.45 11.19 0.78
N MET A 46 12.56 10.34 0.28
CA MET A 46 12.77 8.89 0.23
C MET A 46 13.68 8.42 -0.92
N GLY A 47 14.47 9.31 -1.52
CA GLY A 47 15.54 8.99 -2.46
C GLY A 47 15.16 9.17 -3.94
N ALA A 48 15.98 8.62 -4.84
CA ALA A 48 15.83 8.82 -6.28
C ALA A 48 14.43 8.47 -6.80
N PRO A 49 13.91 9.23 -7.79
CA PRO A 49 12.64 8.97 -8.41
C PRO A 49 12.62 7.57 -9.05
N ILE A 50 11.52 6.87 -8.91
CA ILE A 50 11.31 5.55 -9.52
C ILE A 50 10.60 5.70 -10.87
N PRO A 51 10.88 4.83 -11.86
CA PRO A 51 10.22 4.88 -13.17
C PRO A 51 8.71 4.76 -13.04
N GLN A 52 7.96 5.54 -13.79
CA GLN A 52 6.50 5.51 -13.81
C GLN A 52 5.98 5.52 -15.24
N VAL A 53 5.02 4.64 -15.51
CA VAL A 53 4.27 4.58 -16.76
C VAL A 53 2.78 4.63 -16.45
N THR A 54 2.05 5.56 -17.06
CA THR A 54 0.59 5.60 -16.92
C THR A 54 -0.04 4.63 -17.91
N ARG A 55 -0.92 3.75 -17.42
CA ARG A 55 -1.70 2.83 -18.26
C ARG A 55 -3.19 2.98 -18.00
N ARG A 56 -3.98 2.72 -19.03
CA ARG A 56 -5.44 2.61 -18.95
C ARG A 56 -5.84 1.16 -19.13
N PHE A 57 -6.66 0.67 -18.22
CA PHE A 57 -7.19 -0.68 -18.21
C PHE A 57 -8.69 -0.61 -18.53
N THR A 58 -9.13 -1.24 -19.61
CA THR A 58 -10.54 -1.34 -19.92
C THR A 58 -11.14 -2.47 -19.10
N THR A 59 -12.09 -2.15 -18.24
CA THR A 59 -12.76 -3.10 -17.34
C THR A 59 -14.12 -3.52 -17.88
N GLU A 60 -14.83 -2.60 -18.53
CA GLU A 60 -16.15 -2.81 -19.16
C GLU A 60 -16.23 -1.98 -20.45
N PRO A 61 -17.19 -2.28 -21.34
CA PRO A 61 -17.44 -1.39 -22.47
C PRO A 61 -17.68 0.04 -21.98
N ALA A 62 -16.87 0.98 -22.43
CA ALA A 62 -16.86 2.40 -22.06
C ALA A 62 -16.33 2.74 -20.65
N THR A 63 -15.82 1.79 -19.87
CA THR A 63 -15.21 2.05 -18.56
C THR A 63 -13.71 1.77 -18.59
N GLN A 64 -12.91 2.78 -18.23
CA GLN A 64 -11.46 2.65 -18.13
C GLN A 64 -10.96 3.08 -16.75
N LEU A 65 -10.07 2.28 -16.18
CA LEU A 65 -9.31 2.63 -15.00
C LEU A 65 -7.92 3.12 -15.40
N GLN A 66 -7.48 4.20 -14.80
CA GLN A 66 -6.12 4.68 -14.96
C GLN A 66 -5.25 4.17 -13.81
N GLY A 67 -4.13 3.54 -14.16
CA GLY A 67 -3.13 3.08 -13.20
C GLY A 67 -1.77 3.69 -13.46
N PHE A 68 -1.05 4.01 -12.40
CA PHE A 68 0.36 4.39 -12.42
C PHE A 68 1.20 3.16 -12.12
N CYS A 69 1.92 2.69 -13.14
CA CYS A 69 2.66 1.44 -13.11
C CYS A 69 4.15 1.71 -12.92
N HIS A 70 4.76 0.95 -12.04
CA HIS A 70 6.19 0.96 -11.75
C HIS A 70 6.73 -0.45 -11.96
N TRP A 71 7.45 -0.65 -13.04
CA TRP A 71 7.94 -1.97 -13.46
C TRP A 71 9.41 -2.16 -13.08
N GLN A 72 9.73 -3.31 -12.53
CA GLN A 72 11.11 -3.75 -12.35
C GLN A 72 11.80 -4.01 -13.69
N SER A 73 13.12 -4.12 -13.69
CA SER A 73 13.89 -4.43 -14.90
C SER A 73 13.48 -5.76 -15.54
N HIS A 74 13.01 -6.70 -14.74
CA HIS A 74 12.52 -8.00 -15.18
C HIS A 74 11.09 -8.22 -14.64
N PRO A 75 10.07 -7.58 -15.23
CA PRO A 75 8.70 -7.59 -14.66
C PRO A 75 8.09 -8.98 -14.54
N GLY A 76 8.41 -9.88 -15.47
CA GLY A 76 7.86 -11.24 -15.51
C GLY A 76 8.34 -12.14 -14.36
N SER A 77 9.47 -11.83 -13.74
CA SER A 77 10.02 -12.57 -12.59
C SER A 77 9.80 -11.87 -11.24
N SER A 78 9.24 -10.68 -11.25
CA SER A 78 8.96 -9.91 -10.04
C SER A 78 7.49 -9.98 -9.67
N PRO A 79 7.14 -10.15 -8.39
CA PRO A 79 5.75 -10.13 -7.97
C PRO A 79 5.14 -8.75 -8.19
N THR A 80 3.84 -8.69 -8.45
CA THR A 80 3.13 -7.43 -8.70
C THR A 80 2.22 -7.09 -7.52
N LEU A 81 2.38 -5.89 -6.97
CA LEU A 81 1.53 -5.33 -5.93
C LEU A 81 0.58 -4.31 -6.54
N ILE A 82 -0.71 -4.49 -6.32
CA ILE A 82 -1.75 -3.53 -6.71
C ILE A 82 -2.17 -2.76 -5.47
N LEU A 83 -2.06 -1.43 -5.53
CA LEU A 83 -2.45 -0.51 -4.48
C LEU A 83 -3.71 0.25 -4.91
N LEU A 84 -4.78 0.12 -4.12
CA LEU A 84 -6.02 0.85 -4.30
C LEU A 84 -6.15 1.89 -3.19
N HIS A 85 -6.49 3.13 -3.56
CA HIS A 85 -6.73 4.16 -2.55
C HIS A 85 -8.08 3.97 -1.85
N GLY A 86 -8.18 4.48 -0.62
CA GLY A 86 -9.42 4.49 0.14
C GLY A 86 -10.38 5.59 -0.30
N LEU A 87 -11.57 5.61 0.32
CA LEU A 87 -12.57 6.67 0.13
C LEU A 87 -11.91 8.04 0.41
N GLU A 88 -12.24 9.04 -0.42
CA GLU A 88 -11.64 10.39 -0.38
C GLU A 88 -10.12 10.44 -0.66
N GLY A 89 -9.49 9.30 -1.00
CA GLY A 89 -8.11 9.25 -1.44
C GLY A 89 -7.95 9.39 -2.95
N SER A 90 -6.71 9.33 -3.40
CA SER A 90 -6.35 9.22 -4.81
C SER A 90 -5.06 8.42 -4.96
N ALA A 91 -4.77 7.98 -6.18
CA ALA A 91 -3.50 7.33 -6.48
C ALA A 91 -2.28 8.23 -6.17
N GLU A 92 -2.47 9.56 -6.09
CA GLU A 92 -1.43 10.54 -5.75
C GLU A 92 -1.33 10.84 -4.24
N SER A 93 -2.17 10.24 -3.41
CA SER A 93 -2.12 10.42 -1.95
C SER A 93 -0.73 10.05 -1.40
N HIS A 94 -0.29 10.77 -0.39
CA HIS A 94 1.05 10.60 0.19
C HIS A 94 1.36 9.16 0.62
N TYR A 95 0.36 8.47 1.23
CA TYR A 95 0.54 7.08 1.64
C TYR A 95 0.67 6.13 0.44
N MET A 96 -0.07 6.38 -0.65
CA MET A 96 0.01 5.60 -1.89
C MET A 96 1.40 5.73 -2.51
N ARG A 97 1.91 6.95 -2.62
CA ARG A 97 3.27 7.22 -3.13
C ARG A 97 4.34 6.61 -2.23
N GLY A 98 4.22 6.76 -0.91
CA GLY A 98 5.17 6.20 0.05
C GLY A 98 5.21 4.67 0.02
N MET A 99 4.05 4.01 -0.07
CA MET A 99 3.96 2.56 -0.18
C MET A 99 4.55 2.07 -1.52
N THR A 100 4.24 2.78 -2.62
CA THR A 100 4.78 2.49 -3.95
C THR A 100 6.31 2.47 -3.95
N ILE A 101 6.95 3.50 -3.40
CA ILE A 101 8.41 3.59 -3.35
C ILE A 101 9.02 2.44 -2.54
N LYS A 102 8.44 2.13 -1.38
CA LYS A 102 8.91 1.04 -0.52
C LYS A 102 8.78 -0.32 -1.20
N ALA A 103 7.63 -0.60 -1.79
CA ALA A 103 7.38 -1.86 -2.48
C ALA A 103 8.27 -2.01 -3.72
N TYR A 104 8.42 -0.95 -4.52
CA TYR A 104 9.30 -0.98 -5.68
C TYR A 104 10.76 -1.29 -5.28
N ARG A 105 11.26 -0.66 -4.22
CA ARG A 105 12.62 -0.94 -3.71
C ARG A 105 12.77 -2.32 -3.10
N ALA A 106 11.68 -2.90 -2.64
CA ALA A 106 11.65 -4.31 -2.19
C ALA A 106 11.56 -5.33 -3.34
N GLY A 107 11.60 -4.87 -4.61
CA GLY A 107 11.63 -5.73 -5.78
C GLY A 107 10.27 -6.06 -6.39
N PHE A 108 9.20 -5.38 -5.96
CA PHE A 108 7.87 -5.56 -6.53
C PHE A 108 7.67 -4.67 -7.76
N ASN A 109 6.96 -5.18 -8.77
CA ASN A 109 6.22 -4.31 -9.66
C ASN A 109 5.08 -3.67 -8.87
N VAL A 110 4.75 -2.40 -9.13
CA VAL A 110 3.67 -1.74 -8.39
C VAL A 110 2.71 -1.06 -9.36
N ILE A 111 1.43 -1.28 -9.15
CA ILE A 111 0.34 -0.58 -9.85
C ILE A 111 -0.48 0.14 -8.78
N ARG A 112 -0.58 1.45 -8.84
CA ARG A 112 -1.45 2.24 -7.96
C ARG A 112 -2.60 2.87 -8.73
N MET A 113 -3.79 2.72 -8.21
CA MET A 113 -5.05 3.20 -8.79
C MET A 113 -5.86 3.96 -7.74
#